data_4e6f3db2fc14fb8e658d8333c673753e
#
_entry.id   4e6f3db2fc14fb8e658d8333c673753e
#
_cell.length_a   1.000
_cell.length_b   1.000
_cell.length_c   1.000
_cell.angle_alpha   90.00
_cell.angle_beta   90.00
_cell.angle_gamma   90.00
#
_symmetry.space_group_name_H-M   'P 1'
#
loop_
_entity.id
_entity.type
_entity.pdbx_description
1 polymer ?
#
loop_
_entity_poly.entity_id
_entity_poly.type
_entity_poly.pdbx_seq_one_letter_code
_entity_poly.pdbx_strand_id
1 'polypeptide(L)'
;MSLTGGDALTAYSFEFSIDGTTIPNVVEVNNITKNTAMIETRSMNPTGQYVLQQMLGPNTSGSMTITVLNTGDQNVTTWLMQGISGDFAGARKTGTLVYKNTMGAAVLTTTFTNVMVTGITYGDLKAGSAEYISMVINMTFTDMSVSA
;
A
#
# COMPACT_ATOMS: atom_id res chain seq x y z
N MET A 1 0.72 -6.72 25.90
CA MET A 1 0.70 -8.19 25.75
C MET A 1 1.32 -8.55 24.41
N SER A 2 2.33 -9.37 24.40
CA SER A 2 2.88 -9.88 23.15
C SER A 2 2.04 -11.07 22.68
N LEU A 3 1.90 -11.18 21.37
CA LEU A 3 1.20 -12.33 20.77
C LEU A 3 2.09 -13.56 20.82
N THR A 4 1.48 -14.69 21.10
CA THR A 4 2.15 -15.99 21.01
C THR A 4 2.33 -16.35 19.53
N GLY A 5 3.41 -17.06 19.19
CA GLY A 5 3.61 -17.52 17.82
C GLY A 5 2.44 -18.37 17.35
N GLY A 6 1.86 -17.99 16.21
CA GLY A 6 0.68 -18.64 15.65
C GLY A 6 -0.63 -17.88 15.88
N ASP A 7 -0.65 -16.90 16.75
CA ASP A 7 -1.84 -16.08 16.94
C ASP A 7 -2.02 -15.11 15.76
N ALA A 8 -3.28 -14.89 15.38
CA ALA A 8 -3.59 -13.93 14.33
C ALA A 8 -3.38 -12.50 14.83
N LEU A 9 -2.76 -11.68 14.00
CA LEU A 9 -2.59 -10.27 14.28
C LEU A 9 -3.92 -9.53 14.08
N THR A 10 -4.26 -8.67 15.05
CA THR A 10 -5.43 -7.80 14.97
C THR A 10 -4.97 -6.37 14.84
N ALA A 11 -5.36 -5.70 13.77
CA ALA A 11 -5.09 -4.28 13.59
C ALA A 11 -6.20 -3.47 14.26
N TYR A 12 -5.94 -2.94 15.45
CA TYR A 12 -6.87 -2.04 16.13
C TYR A 12 -6.83 -0.66 15.50
N SER A 13 -5.63 -0.16 15.21
CA SER A 13 -5.43 1.11 14.55
C SER A 13 -4.22 1.00 13.63
N PHE A 14 -4.14 1.93 12.70
CA PHE A 14 -3.00 1.97 11.78
C PHE A 14 -2.66 3.43 11.46
N GLU A 15 -1.40 3.65 11.11
CA GLU A 15 -0.90 4.93 10.61
C GLU A 15 -0.25 4.72 9.26
N PHE A 16 -0.52 5.63 8.34
CA PHE A 16 0.14 5.68 7.05
C PHE A 16 0.92 6.98 6.94
N SER A 17 2.20 6.90 6.62
CA SER A 17 3.06 8.07 6.47
C SER A 17 3.78 8.02 5.13
N ILE A 18 4.04 9.21 4.58
CA ILE A 18 4.78 9.41 3.33
C ILE A 18 5.97 10.30 3.64
N ASP A 19 7.18 9.82 3.38
CA ASP A 19 8.45 10.51 3.66
C ASP A 19 8.54 11.05 5.09
N GLY A 20 8.04 10.28 6.06
CA GLY A 20 8.04 10.67 7.46
C GLY A 20 6.90 11.60 7.87
N THR A 21 6.05 12.02 6.94
CA THR A 21 4.87 12.84 7.25
C THR A 21 3.65 11.95 7.35
N THR A 22 3.04 11.88 8.53
CA THR A 22 1.84 11.07 8.75
C THR A 22 0.65 11.70 8.04
N ILE A 23 -0.08 10.89 7.27
CA ILE A 23 -1.33 11.31 6.64
C ILE A 23 -2.43 11.24 7.69
N PRO A 24 -3.08 12.36 8.02
CA PRO A 24 -4.14 12.37 9.03
C PRO A 24 -5.43 11.74 8.49
N ASN A 25 -6.22 11.20 9.41
CA ASN A 25 -7.59 10.72 9.15
C ASN A 25 -7.70 9.62 8.07
N VAL A 26 -6.71 8.74 8.00
CA VAL A 26 -6.84 7.54 7.19
C VAL A 26 -7.80 6.58 7.88
N VAL A 27 -8.91 6.25 7.24
CA VAL A 27 -9.94 5.40 7.83
C VAL A 27 -9.88 3.97 7.32
N GLU A 28 -9.29 3.75 6.16
CA GLU A 28 -9.22 2.42 5.57
C GLU A 28 -8.02 2.31 4.64
N VAL A 29 -7.34 1.16 4.71
CA VAL A 29 -6.32 0.77 3.75
C VAL A 29 -6.71 -0.61 3.24
N ASN A 30 -6.86 -0.75 1.92
CA ASN A 30 -7.30 -2.02 1.35
C ASN A 30 -6.58 -2.31 0.04
N ASN A 31 -6.76 -3.53 -0.43
CA ASN A 31 -6.23 -4.00 -1.72
C ASN A 31 -4.71 -3.87 -1.85
N ILE A 32 -3.98 -4.07 -0.74
CA ILE A 32 -2.52 -4.12 -0.81
C ILE A 32 -2.13 -5.40 -1.55
N THR A 33 -1.60 -5.24 -2.75
CA THR A 33 -1.30 -6.36 -3.63
C THR A 33 0.10 -6.19 -4.22
N LYS A 34 0.91 -7.23 -4.10
CA LYS A 34 2.23 -7.31 -4.71
C LYS A 34 2.41 -8.72 -5.24
N ASN A 35 2.65 -8.83 -6.52
CA ASN A 35 2.80 -10.12 -7.20
C ASN A 35 4.18 -10.25 -7.82
N THR A 36 4.67 -11.48 -7.88
CA THR A 36 5.88 -11.83 -8.60
C THR A 36 5.47 -12.71 -9.78
N ALA A 37 5.95 -12.38 -10.97
CA ALA A 37 5.68 -13.18 -12.15
C ALA A 37 6.31 -14.57 -11.99
N MET A 38 5.61 -15.58 -12.47
CA MET A 38 6.12 -16.96 -12.46
C MET A 38 6.49 -17.35 -13.88
N ILE A 39 7.69 -17.89 -14.03
CA ILE A 39 8.18 -18.42 -15.32
C ILE A 39 8.10 -19.93 -15.25
N GLU A 40 7.37 -20.52 -16.20
CA GLU A 40 7.30 -21.98 -16.36
C GLU A 40 8.06 -22.39 -17.60
N THR A 41 8.89 -23.40 -17.46
CA THR A 41 9.55 -24.03 -18.59
C THR A 41 9.31 -25.52 -18.56
N ARG A 42 9.10 -26.10 -19.73
CA ARG A 42 8.97 -27.55 -19.90
C ARG A 42 10.19 -28.03 -20.69
N SER A 43 10.88 -28.98 -20.13
CA SER A 43 12.01 -29.60 -20.80
C SER A 43 11.86 -31.12 -20.76
N MET A 44 12.53 -31.79 -21.68
CA MET A 44 12.55 -33.26 -21.70
C MET A 44 13.84 -33.70 -21.05
N ASN A 45 13.72 -34.59 -20.05
CA ASN A 45 14.90 -35.16 -19.41
C ASN A 45 15.55 -36.25 -20.33
N PRO A 46 16.78 -36.71 -20.02
CA PRO A 46 17.44 -37.71 -20.87
C PRO A 46 16.69 -39.04 -21.01
N THR A 47 15.73 -39.32 -20.11
CA THR A 47 14.93 -40.55 -20.21
C THR A 47 13.64 -40.36 -21.02
N GLY A 48 13.43 -39.19 -21.64
CA GLY A 48 12.28 -38.92 -22.50
C GLY A 48 11.03 -38.47 -21.77
N GLN A 49 11.14 -38.10 -20.49
CA GLN A 49 10.01 -37.60 -19.71
C GLN A 49 10.02 -36.06 -19.69
N TYR A 50 8.82 -35.47 -19.73
CA TYR A 50 8.68 -34.05 -19.56
C TYR A 50 8.91 -33.64 -18.12
N VAL A 51 9.73 -32.59 -17.94
CA VAL A 51 9.98 -31.99 -16.63
C VAL A 51 9.43 -30.58 -16.66
N LEU A 52 8.51 -30.26 -15.74
CA LEU A 52 7.99 -28.93 -15.54
C LEU A 52 8.85 -28.21 -14.52
N GLN A 53 9.47 -27.11 -14.92
CA GLN A 53 10.24 -26.25 -14.01
C GLN A 53 9.54 -24.94 -13.85
N GLN A 54 9.43 -24.49 -12.62
CA GLN A 54 8.86 -23.20 -12.28
C GLN A 54 9.92 -22.37 -11.54
N MET A 55 10.06 -21.11 -11.94
CA MET A 55 10.94 -20.19 -11.25
C MET A 55 10.24 -18.85 -11.11
N LEU A 56 10.63 -18.09 -10.09
CA LEU A 56 10.11 -16.75 -9.91
C LEU A 56 10.73 -15.82 -10.96
N GLY A 57 9.88 -15.11 -11.65
CA GLY A 57 10.29 -14.09 -12.61
C GLY A 57 10.59 -12.75 -11.95
N PRO A 58 10.72 -11.68 -12.74
CA PRO A 58 10.94 -10.33 -12.19
C PRO A 58 9.78 -9.90 -11.31
N ASN A 59 10.08 -9.10 -10.30
CA ASN A 59 9.05 -8.49 -9.48
C ASN A 59 8.21 -7.51 -10.32
N THR A 60 6.91 -7.58 -10.14
CA THR A 60 5.99 -6.61 -10.72
C THR A 60 5.66 -5.54 -9.69
N SER A 61 5.20 -4.37 -10.15
CA SER A 61 4.75 -3.33 -9.25
C SER A 61 3.53 -3.79 -8.47
N GLY A 62 3.40 -3.29 -7.23
CA GLY A 62 2.23 -3.51 -6.42
C GLY A 62 1.29 -2.32 -6.45
N SER A 63 0.13 -2.48 -5.86
CA SER A 63 -0.86 -1.43 -5.74
C SER A 63 -1.55 -1.49 -4.38
N MET A 64 -2.09 -0.35 -3.95
CA MET A 64 -2.92 -0.27 -2.75
C MET A 64 -3.88 0.91 -2.87
N THR A 65 -4.90 0.89 -2.02
CA THR A 65 -5.92 1.93 -1.97
C THR A 65 -6.09 2.38 -0.52
N ILE A 66 -6.08 3.68 -0.29
CA ILE A 66 -6.39 4.25 1.02
C ILE A 66 -7.62 5.14 0.92
N THR A 67 -8.41 5.16 1.98
CA THR A 67 -9.54 6.07 2.13
C THR A 67 -9.23 7.05 3.25
N VAL A 68 -9.30 8.34 2.94
CA VAL A 68 -8.92 9.42 3.85
C VAL A 68 -10.08 10.38 3.97
N LEU A 69 -10.36 10.84 5.20
CA LEU A 69 -11.25 11.98 5.39
C LEU A 69 -10.47 13.26 5.13
N ASN A 70 -10.96 14.07 4.20
CA ASN A 70 -10.24 15.26 3.75
C ASN A 70 -10.25 16.35 4.84
N THR A 71 -9.07 16.75 5.26
CA THR A 71 -8.89 17.84 6.24
C THR A 71 -8.23 19.08 5.63
N GLY A 72 -7.91 19.04 4.35
CA GLY A 72 -7.21 20.15 3.69
C GLY A 72 -5.72 20.21 4.00
N ASP A 73 -5.10 19.12 4.42
CA ASP A 73 -3.66 19.09 4.69
C ASP A 73 -2.87 19.40 3.43
N GLN A 74 -2.01 20.42 3.50
CA GLN A 74 -1.26 20.89 2.33
C GLN A 74 -0.19 19.90 1.87
N ASN A 75 0.43 19.18 2.79
CA ASN A 75 1.48 18.21 2.43
C ASN A 75 0.91 17.06 1.61
N VAL A 76 -0.24 16.57 2.03
CA VAL A 76 -0.96 15.51 1.30
C VAL A 76 -1.42 16.04 -0.06
N THR A 77 -2.01 17.22 -0.09
CA THR A 77 -2.50 17.83 -1.34
C THR A 77 -1.35 18.06 -2.33
N THR A 78 -0.21 18.54 -1.88
CA THR A 78 0.96 18.75 -2.73
C THR A 78 1.44 17.44 -3.35
N TRP A 79 1.53 16.39 -2.56
CA TRP A 79 1.94 15.07 -3.05
C TRP A 79 0.94 14.51 -4.07
N LEU A 80 -0.35 14.64 -3.81
CA LEU A 80 -1.39 14.20 -4.73
C LEU A 80 -1.30 14.93 -6.07
N MET A 81 -1.08 16.23 -6.03
CA MET A 81 -0.94 17.04 -7.25
C MET A 81 0.32 16.69 -8.04
N GLN A 82 1.42 16.38 -7.38
CA GLN A 82 2.62 15.89 -8.05
C GLN A 82 2.37 14.60 -8.82
N GLY A 83 1.63 13.67 -8.21
CA GLY A 83 1.26 12.41 -8.87
C GLY A 83 0.39 12.63 -10.10
N ILE A 84 -0.60 13.51 -10.00
CA ILE A 84 -1.55 13.79 -11.09
C ILE A 84 -0.87 14.55 -12.23
N SER A 85 0.00 15.50 -11.91
CA SER A 85 0.68 16.34 -12.92
C SER A 85 1.80 15.61 -13.66
N GLY A 86 2.17 14.42 -13.23
CA GLY A 86 3.23 13.64 -13.89
C GLY A 86 4.65 14.00 -13.45
N ASP A 87 4.81 14.68 -12.33
CA ASP A 87 6.12 14.93 -11.75
C ASP A 87 6.62 13.68 -11.04
N PHE A 88 7.24 12.78 -11.81
CA PHE A 88 7.67 11.49 -11.28
C PHE A 88 8.73 11.61 -10.19
N ALA A 89 9.64 12.57 -10.31
CA ALA A 89 10.71 12.73 -9.32
C ALA A 89 10.16 13.19 -7.97
N GLY A 90 9.23 14.13 -7.97
CA GLY A 90 8.61 14.63 -6.74
C GLY A 90 7.51 13.71 -6.21
N ALA A 91 6.86 12.93 -7.08
CA ALA A 91 5.76 12.06 -6.68
C ALA A 91 6.22 10.74 -6.05
N ARG A 92 7.45 10.29 -6.34
CA ARG A 92 7.99 9.04 -5.81
C ARG A 92 8.46 9.23 -4.39
N LYS A 93 7.79 8.61 -3.46
CA LYS A 93 8.09 8.74 -2.02
C LYS A 93 8.08 7.37 -1.35
N THR A 94 8.70 7.31 -0.18
CA THR A 94 8.67 6.11 0.65
C THR A 94 7.46 6.17 1.56
N GLY A 95 6.62 5.14 1.52
CA GLY A 95 5.45 5.02 2.38
C GLY A 95 5.68 4.03 3.48
N THR A 96 5.10 4.28 4.64
CA THR A 96 5.16 3.38 5.79
C THR A 96 3.78 3.21 6.38
N LEU A 97 3.35 1.95 6.52
CA LEU A 97 2.09 1.58 7.15
C LEU A 97 2.39 0.83 8.44
N VAL A 98 1.95 1.37 9.56
CA VAL A 98 2.16 0.79 10.88
C VAL A 98 0.83 0.30 11.45
N TYR A 99 0.77 -0.97 11.77
CA TYR A 99 -0.37 -1.56 12.48
C TYR A 99 -0.12 -1.48 13.98
N LYS A 100 -1.10 -1.03 14.73
CA LYS A 100 -1.01 -0.87 16.18
C LYS A 100 -2.04 -1.74 16.89
N ASN A 101 -1.69 -2.22 18.08
CA ASN A 101 -2.60 -2.94 18.94
C ASN A 101 -3.44 -1.96 19.79
N THR A 102 -4.30 -2.50 20.65
CA THR A 102 -5.15 -1.69 21.53
C THR A 102 -4.38 -0.83 22.52
N MET A 103 -3.11 -1.13 22.78
CA MET A 103 -2.25 -0.37 23.68
C MET A 103 -1.43 0.70 22.93
N GLY A 104 -1.62 0.83 21.62
CA GLY A 104 -0.90 1.81 20.81
C GLY A 104 0.51 1.38 20.41
N ALA A 105 0.93 0.16 20.73
CA ALA A 105 2.24 -0.36 20.33
C ALA A 105 2.22 -0.87 18.90
N ALA A 106 3.30 -0.61 18.17
CA ALA A 106 3.44 -1.12 16.80
C ALA A 106 3.58 -2.65 16.82
N VAL A 107 2.74 -3.33 16.03
CA VAL A 107 2.73 -4.79 15.93
C VAL A 107 3.38 -5.23 14.62
N LEU A 108 3.14 -4.48 13.55
CA LEU A 108 3.63 -4.81 12.22
C LEU A 108 3.90 -3.51 11.47
N THR A 109 5.02 -3.44 10.77
CA THR A 109 5.37 -2.29 9.94
C THR A 109 5.61 -2.75 8.51
N THR A 110 4.95 -2.11 7.56
CA THR A 110 5.15 -2.35 6.14
C THR A 110 5.71 -1.10 5.50
N THR A 111 6.84 -1.22 4.82
CA THR A 111 7.49 -0.12 4.11
C THR A 111 7.32 -0.33 2.61
N PHE A 112 6.85 0.71 1.94
CA PHE A 112 6.65 0.72 0.49
C PHE A 112 7.67 1.64 -0.17
N THR A 113 8.29 1.16 -1.23
CA THR A 113 9.31 1.92 -1.97
C THR A 113 8.71 2.51 -3.24
N ASN A 114 9.03 3.76 -3.53
CA ASN A 114 8.57 4.50 -4.72
C ASN A 114 7.04 4.51 -4.84
N VAL A 115 6.37 4.95 -3.79
CA VAL A 115 4.91 5.10 -3.78
C VAL A 115 4.51 6.30 -4.63
N MET A 116 3.61 6.08 -5.56
CA MET A 116 3.05 7.14 -6.41
C MET A 116 1.55 7.06 -6.43
N VAL A 117 0.91 8.21 -6.48
CA VAL A 117 -0.55 8.30 -6.66
C VAL A 117 -0.87 8.09 -8.13
N THR A 118 -1.76 7.15 -8.41
CA THR A 118 -2.23 6.89 -9.78
C THR A 118 -3.64 7.38 -10.02
N GLY A 119 -4.42 7.63 -8.98
CA GLY A 119 -5.78 8.13 -9.13
C GLY A 119 -6.38 8.58 -7.82
N ILE A 120 -7.33 9.47 -7.90
CA ILE A 120 -8.06 10.00 -6.75
C ILE A 120 -9.54 9.95 -7.10
N THR A 121 -10.35 9.45 -6.17
CA THR A 121 -11.80 9.47 -6.30
C THR A 121 -12.40 10.11 -5.06
N TYR A 122 -13.20 11.15 -5.26
CA TYR A 122 -13.93 11.76 -4.16
C TYR A 122 -15.23 11.02 -3.92
N GLY A 123 -15.64 10.95 -2.66
CA GLY A 123 -16.97 10.48 -2.31
C GLY A 123 -18.05 11.48 -2.73
N ASP A 124 -19.30 11.10 -2.51
CA ASP A 124 -20.43 11.95 -2.87
C ASP A 124 -20.40 13.26 -2.08
N LEU A 125 -20.54 14.37 -2.80
CA LEU A 125 -20.59 15.72 -2.24
C LEU A 125 -22.02 16.22 -2.31
N LYS A 126 -22.63 16.47 -1.17
CA LYS A 126 -24.00 16.99 -1.08
C LYS A 126 -23.97 18.33 -0.36
N ALA A 127 -24.51 19.35 -0.99
CA ALA A 127 -24.61 20.68 -0.36
C ALA A 127 -25.55 20.60 0.83
N GLY A 128 -25.13 21.20 1.96
CA GLY A 128 -25.89 21.20 3.20
C GLY A 128 -25.78 19.92 4.01
N SER A 129 -24.98 18.94 3.56
CA SER A 129 -24.72 17.74 4.31
C SER A 129 -23.70 17.99 5.41
N ALA A 130 -23.89 17.37 6.57
CA ALA A 130 -22.91 17.39 7.67
C ALA A 130 -21.89 16.25 7.59
N GLU A 131 -21.90 15.47 6.51
CA GLU A 131 -20.99 14.34 6.33
C GLU A 131 -19.58 14.80 5.96
N TYR A 132 -18.59 14.06 6.41
CA TYR A 132 -17.20 14.32 6.02
C TYR A 132 -16.98 13.98 4.56
N ILE A 133 -16.12 14.78 3.92
CA ILE A 133 -15.68 14.49 2.55
C ILE A 133 -14.65 13.37 2.60
N SER A 134 -14.97 12.24 2.00
CA SER A 134 -14.04 11.13 1.88
C SER A 134 -13.33 11.16 0.53
N MET A 135 -12.10 10.69 0.52
CA MET A 135 -11.28 10.63 -0.67
C MET A 135 -10.60 9.27 -0.73
N VAL A 136 -10.74 8.60 -1.86
CA VAL A 136 -10.09 7.33 -2.13
C VAL A 136 -8.88 7.58 -3.01
N ILE A 137 -7.70 7.19 -2.53
CA ILE A 137 -6.44 7.40 -3.23
C ILE A 137 -5.92 6.04 -3.68
N ASN A 138 -5.74 5.90 -4.98
CA ASN A 138 -5.12 4.71 -5.58
C ASN A 138 -3.63 4.98 -5.76
N MET A 139 -2.80 4.06 -5.30
CA MET A 139 -1.36 4.20 -5.33
C MET A 139 -0.70 2.96 -5.88
N THR A 140 0.48 3.14 -6.45
CA THR A 140 1.35 2.03 -6.85
C THR A 140 2.69 2.18 -6.16
N PHE A 141 3.38 1.05 -5.97
CA PHE A 141 4.72 1.02 -5.39
C PHE A 141 5.55 -0.03 -6.12
N THR A 142 6.87 0.13 -6.11
CA THR A 142 7.77 -0.80 -6.78
C THR A 142 8.14 -1.99 -5.91
N ASP A 143 8.22 -1.80 -4.60
CA ASP A 143 8.60 -2.86 -3.68
C ASP A 143 7.99 -2.61 -2.31
N MET A 144 7.90 -3.66 -1.52
CA MET A 144 7.45 -3.58 -0.13
C MET A 144 8.24 -4.54 0.75
N SER A 145 8.44 -4.15 1.99
CA SER A 145 9.03 -5.01 3.01
C SER A 145 8.17 -4.97 4.26
N VAL A 146 8.07 -6.10 4.93
CA VAL A 146 7.27 -6.24 6.15
C VAL A 146 8.19 -6.63 7.28
N SER A 147 8.07 -5.94 8.41
CA SER A 147 8.80 -6.27 9.63
C SER A 147 7.86 -6.28 10.83
N ALA A 148 8.14 -7.16 11.76
CA ALA A 148 7.35 -7.28 12.97
C ALA A 148 8.05 -6.62 14.15
#